data_0824477b63671ef1829ab831a1561113
#
_entry.id   0824477b63671ef1829ab831a1561113
#
_cell.length_a   1.000
_cell.length_b   1.000
_cell.length_c   1.000
_cell.angle_alpha   90.00
_cell.angle_beta   90.00
_cell.angle_gamma   90.00
#
_symmetry.space_group_name_H-M   'P 1'
#
loop_
_entity.id
_entity.type
_entity.pdbx_description
1 polymer ?
#
loop_
_entity_poly.entity_id
_entity_poly.type
_entity_poly.pdbx_seq_one_letter_code
_entity_poly.pdbx_strand_id
1 'polypeptide(L)'
;MKVAIIGAGTMGRGIAQTFAQCADVEKVYLCDIKQEFADGGKANIKKALDKRVAKGKMDQAAEDALLDKIVTGLNSQAVDPDLVVEAALEAMDIKKATFKDLQENIVKNENCIYATNTSSLSVTEIGAGLKKPVIGMHFFNPAPVMKLIEVIKGANTPDEDVAAVKDIAVKLGKTPVEVNEAPGFVVNRILIPLINEGIFVYQEGISDIEGIDTAMKLGANHPMGPLELGDYVGLDIVLAIMDVIYNETKDPKYRACTTLRKMVRAGHLGCKTGKGFYIYNADRTKTPIDKK
;
A
#
# COMPACT_ATOMS: atom_id res chain seq x y z
N MET A 1 -22.38 0.82 -6.73
CA MET A 1 -21.17 0.17 -7.27
C MET A 1 -20.80 -1.01 -6.38
N LYS A 2 -20.43 -2.15 -6.99
CA LYS A 2 -19.90 -3.34 -6.30
C LYS A 2 -18.39 -3.41 -6.55
N VAL A 3 -17.60 -3.67 -5.52
CA VAL A 3 -16.15 -3.70 -5.62
C VAL A 3 -15.60 -5.00 -5.04
N ALA A 4 -14.66 -5.64 -5.75
CA ALA A 4 -13.95 -6.80 -5.23
C ALA A 4 -12.50 -6.40 -4.85
N ILE A 5 -12.13 -6.66 -3.62
CA ILE A 5 -10.77 -6.49 -3.11
C ILE A 5 -10.15 -7.89 -3.00
N ILE A 6 -9.09 -8.12 -3.75
CA ILE A 6 -8.41 -9.41 -3.81
C ILE A 6 -7.14 -9.36 -2.96
N GLY A 7 -7.12 -10.11 -1.87
CA GLY A 7 -6.13 -10.05 -0.82
C GLY A 7 -6.67 -9.31 0.41
N ALA A 8 -6.79 -10.01 1.55
CA ALA A 8 -7.33 -9.48 2.80
C ALA A 8 -6.25 -9.09 3.83
N GLY A 9 -5.02 -8.88 3.36
CA GLY A 9 -3.90 -8.40 4.16
C GLY A 9 -4.07 -6.94 4.64
N THR A 10 -2.99 -6.33 5.10
CA THR A 10 -3.02 -4.97 5.68
C THR A 10 -3.58 -3.94 4.71
N MET A 11 -3.14 -3.95 3.44
CA MET A 11 -3.65 -3.02 2.44
C MET A 11 -5.07 -3.36 2.02
N GLY A 12 -5.36 -4.62 1.65
CA GLY A 12 -6.68 -5.00 1.17
C GLY A 12 -7.81 -4.74 2.17
N ARG A 13 -7.63 -5.07 3.46
CA ARG A 13 -8.62 -4.72 4.49
C ARG A 13 -8.82 -3.20 4.65
N GLY A 14 -7.73 -2.41 4.55
CA GLY A 14 -7.82 -0.95 4.61
C GLY A 14 -8.52 -0.36 3.39
N ILE A 15 -8.27 -0.91 2.20
CA ILE A 15 -8.94 -0.54 0.95
C ILE A 15 -10.42 -0.93 1.03
N ALA A 16 -10.74 -2.16 1.48
CA ALA A 16 -12.12 -2.61 1.67
C ALA A 16 -12.90 -1.69 2.63
N GLN A 17 -12.29 -1.31 3.76
CA GLN A 17 -12.88 -0.34 4.68
C GLN A 17 -13.11 1.01 4.01
N THR A 18 -12.16 1.50 3.20
CA THR A 18 -12.28 2.78 2.50
C THR A 18 -13.46 2.77 1.53
N PHE A 19 -13.61 1.71 0.74
CA PHE A 19 -14.75 1.56 -0.16
C PHE A 19 -16.07 1.42 0.59
N ALA A 20 -16.13 0.65 1.67
CA ALA A 20 -17.35 0.47 2.46
C ALA A 20 -17.83 1.76 3.14
N GLN A 21 -16.93 2.72 3.41
CA GLN A 21 -17.27 4.06 3.92
C GLN A 21 -17.95 4.95 2.88
N CYS A 22 -17.81 4.66 1.59
CA CYS A 22 -18.39 5.45 0.51
C CYS A 22 -19.88 5.14 0.35
N ALA A 23 -20.71 6.20 0.25
CA ALA A 23 -22.15 6.04 0.07
C ALA A 23 -22.50 5.40 -1.28
N ASP A 24 -21.73 5.67 -2.33
CA ASP A 24 -21.94 5.15 -3.69
C ASP A 24 -21.56 3.67 -3.84
N VAL A 25 -20.97 3.07 -2.81
CA VAL A 25 -20.62 1.64 -2.79
C VAL A 25 -21.71 0.86 -2.08
N GLU A 26 -22.31 -0.05 -2.82
CA GLU A 26 -23.36 -0.97 -2.34
C GLU A 26 -22.75 -2.17 -1.61
N LYS A 27 -21.70 -2.75 -2.20
CA LYS A 27 -21.10 -3.99 -1.71
C LYS A 27 -19.59 -4.04 -1.95
N VAL A 28 -18.88 -4.58 -0.98
CA VAL A 28 -17.44 -4.85 -1.05
C VAL A 28 -17.22 -6.35 -0.83
N TYR A 29 -16.74 -7.04 -1.83
CA TYR A 29 -16.26 -8.42 -1.69
C TYR A 29 -14.80 -8.37 -1.22
N LEU A 30 -14.55 -8.75 0.03
CA LEU A 30 -13.19 -8.91 0.55
C LEU A 30 -12.79 -10.37 0.39
N CYS A 31 -12.00 -10.64 -0.64
CA CYS A 31 -11.66 -11.99 -1.07
C CYS A 31 -10.19 -12.33 -0.80
N ASP A 32 -9.94 -13.59 -0.55
CA ASP A 32 -8.58 -14.13 -0.41
C ASP A 32 -8.54 -15.58 -0.91
N ILE A 33 -7.33 -16.18 -0.99
CA ILE A 33 -7.13 -17.59 -1.37
C ILE A 33 -7.70 -18.57 -0.33
N LYS A 34 -7.91 -18.11 0.91
CA LYS A 34 -8.55 -18.86 1.99
C LYS A 34 -9.61 -18.04 2.67
N GLN A 35 -10.75 -18.68 2.99
CA GLN A 35 -11.85 -18.04 3.70
C GLN A 35 -11.41 -17.42 5.03
N GLU A 36 -10.57 -18.14 5.78
CA GLU A 36 -10.03 -17.68 7.07
C GLU A 36 -9.25 -16.34 6.96
N PHE A 37 -8.57 -16.09 5.84
CA PHE A 37 -7.85 -14.83 5.63
C PHE A 37 -8.82 -13.68 5.36
N ALA A 38 -9.85 -13.92 4.54
CA ALA A 38 -10.89 -12.94 4.28
C ALA A 38 -11.66 -12.58 5.56
N ASP A 39 -12.07 -13.58 6.34
CA ASP A 39 -12.78 -13.40 7.62
C ASP A 39 -11.90 -12.67 8.65
N GLY A 40 -10.63 -13.03 8.73
CA GLY A 40 -9.64 -12.35 9.56
C GLY A 40 -9.45 -10.88 9.15
N GLY A 41 -9.50 -10.59 7.85
CA GLY A 41 -9.49 -9.23 7.31
C GLY A 41 -10.68 -8.41 7.82
N LYS A 42 -11.90 -8.92 7.68
CA LYS A 42 -13.13 -8.27 8.19
C LYS A 42 -13.12 -8.11 9.70
N ALA A 43 -12.67 -9.13 10.44
CA ALA A 43 -12.56 -9.07 11.90
C ALA A 43 -11.57 -7.95 12.35
N ASN A 44 -10.47 -7.77 11.63
CA ASN A 44 -9.53 -6.68 11.91
C ASN A 44 -10.12 -5.29 11.59
N ILE A 45 -10.93 -5.17 10.53
CA ILE A 45 -11.68 -3.93 10.25
C ILE A 45 -12.62 -3.64 11.42
N LYS A 46 -13.44 -4.62 11.83
CA LYS A 46 -14.35 -4.48 12.97
C LYS A 46 -13.61 -4.01 14.22
N LYS A 47 -12.52 -4.67 14.60
CA LYS A 47 -11.70 -4.30 15.77
C LYS A 47 -11.18 -2.86 15.72
N ALA A 48 -10.90 -2.34 14.52
CA ALA A 48 -10.47 -0.95 14.35
C ALA A 48 -11.65 0.04 14.51
N LEU A 49 -12.83 -0.33 14.03
CA LEU A 49 -14.06 0.45 14.15
C LEU A 49 -14.58 0.45 15.58
N ASP A 50 -14.62 -0.69 16.28
CA ASP A 50 -14.96 -0.83 17.71
C ASP A 50 -14.19 0.20 18.56
N LYS A 51 -12.88 0.39 18.27
CA LYS A 51 -12.07 1.40 18.97
C LYS A 51 -12.50 2.83 18.68
N ARG A 52 -13.09 3.11 17.52
CA ARG A 52 -13.61 4.44 17.17
C ARG A 52 -14.95 4.68 17.85
N VAL A 53 -15.81 3.67 17.90
CA VAL A 53 -17.07 3.71 18.64
C VAL A 53 -16.80 3.93 20.13
N ALA A 54 -15.92 3.15 20.74
CA ALA A 54 -15.52 3.30 22.14
C ALA A 54 -14.95 4.68 22.49
N LYS A 55 -14.38 5.39 21.50
CA LYS A 55 -13.87 6.76 21.66
C LYS A 55 -14.88 7.84 21.27
N GLY A 56 -16.12 7.48 20.99
CA GLY A 56 -17.17 8.42 20.56
C GLY A 56 -16.90 9.09 19.20
N LYS A 57 -16.05 8.49 18.36
CA LYS A 57 -15.71 9.00 17.01
C LYS A 57 -16.56 8.41 15.89
N MET A 58 -17.45 7.49 16.23
CA MET A 58 -18.36 6.79 15.34
C MET A 58 -19.49 6.23 16.18
N ASP A 59 -20.71 6.21 15.68
CA ASP A 59 -21.81 5.51 16.36
C ASP A 59 -21.87 4.04 15.91
N GLN A 60 -22.54 3.19 16.69
CA GLN A 60 -22.66 1.76 16.43
C GLN A 60 -23.43 1.48 15.14
N ALA A 61 -24.46 2.25 14.83
CA ALA A 61 -25.26 2.05 13.62
C ALA A 61 -24.45 2.30 12.35
N ALA A 62 -23.53 3.29 12.37
CA ALA A 62 -22.61 3.55 11.27
C ALA A 62 -21.55 2.44 11.09
N GLU A 63 -21.07 1.86 12.20
CA GLU A 63 -20.20 0.69 12.15
C GLU A 63 -20.93 -0.51 11.52
N ASP A 64 -22.12 -0.84 12.01
CA ASP A 64 -22.90 -1.97 11.55
C ASP A 64 -23.21 -1.83 10.04
N ALA A 65 -23.68 -0.65 9.62
CA ALA A 65 -23.97 -0.36 8.21
C ALA A 65 -22.72 -0.49 7.30
N LEU A 66 -21.56 -0.13 7.80
CA LEU A 66 -20.28 -0.30 7.06
C LEU A 66 -19.92 -1.78 6.93
N LEU A 67 -20.01 -2.53 8.03
CA LEU A 67 -19.66 -3.96 8.06
C LEU A 67 -20.63 -4.81 7.23
N ASP A 68 -21.89 -4.42 7.14
CA ASP A 68 -22.91 -5.10 6.31
C ASP A 68 -22.60 -5.01 4.82
N LYS A 69 -21.93 -3.96 4.37
CA LYS A 69 -21.48 -3.87 2.97
C LYS A 69 -20.33 -4.83 2.65
N ILE A 70 -19.57 -5.30 3.65
CA ILE A 70 -18.40 -6.15 3.43
C ILE A 70 -18.78 -7.62 3.51
N VAL A 71 -18.65 -8.31 2.38
CA VAL A 71 -18.87 -9.76 2.27
C VAL A 71 -17.50 -10.43 2.09
N THR A 72 -17.18 -11.36 2.97
CA THR A 72 -15.92 -12.12 2.90
C THR A 72 -16.09 -13.38 2.07
N GLY A 73 -15.03 -13.79 1.36
CA GLY A 73 -15.09 -14.99 0.55
C GLY A 73 -13.78 -15.40 -0.11
N LEU A 74 -13.85 -16.48 -0.86
CA LEU A 74 -12.79 -16.88 -1.77
C LEU A 74 -12.77 -15.98 -3.01
N ASN A 75 -11.64 -15.88 -3.71
CA ASN A 75 -11.51 -15.12 -4.95
C ASN A 75 -12.59 -15.52 -5.98
N SER A 76 -13.00 -16.78 -6.01
CA SER A 76 -14.06 -17.30 -6.89
C SER A 76 -15.45 -16.71 -6.64
N GLN A 77 -15.66 -16.01 -5.55
CA GLN A 77 -16.94 -15.35 -5.22
C GLN A 77 -17.02 -13.91 -5.72
N ALA A 78 -15.94 -13.37 -6.30
CA ALA A 78 -15.92 -12.04 -6.93
C ALA A 78 -16.54 -12.06 -8.34
N VAL A 79 -17.80 -12.48 -8.48
CA VAL A 79 -18.42 -12.82 -9.77
C VAL A 79 -18.85 -11.59 -10.57
N ASP A 80 -19.37 -10.55 -9.90
CA ASP A 80 -20.05 -9.42 -10.57
C ASP A 80 -19.66 -8.06 -9.98
N PRO A 81 -18.34 -7.74 -9.87
CA PRO A 81 -17.89 -6.42 -9.46
C PRO A 81 -17.85 -5.45 -10.65
N ASP A 82 -18.03 -4.16 -10.37
CA ASP A 82 -17.76 -3.07 -11.31
C ASP A 82 -16.26 -2.71 -11.33
N LEU A 83 -15.58 -2.95 -10.21
CA LEU A 83 -14.15 -2.71 -10.02
C LEU A 83 -13.53 -3.85 -9.21
N VAL A 84 -12.42 -4.37 -9.69
CA VAL A 84 -11.50 -5.22 -8.92
C VAL A 84 -10.32 -4.37 -8.48
N VAL A 85 -9.94 -4.45 -7.20
CA VAL A 85 -8.67 -3.90 -6.68
C VAL A 85 -7.85 -5.05 -6.11
N GLU A 86 -6.78 -5.41 -6.79
CA GLU A 86 -5.87 -6.45 -6.36
C GLU A 86 -4.86 -5.87 -5.34
N ALA A 87 -4.77 -6.47 -4.18
CA ALA A 87 -3.89 -6.13 -3.06
C ALA A 87 -3.26 -7.38 -2.41
N ALA A 88 -2.97 -8.39 -3.24
CA ALA A 88 -2.28 -9.63 -2.85
C ALA A 88 -0.77 -9.40 -2.64
N LEU A 89 0.00 -10.49 -2.53
CA LEU A 89 1.44 -10.41 -2.36
C LEU A 89 2.13 -9.67 -3.51
N GLU A 90 3.16 -8.89 -3.19
CA GLU A 90 3.91 -8.08 -4.15
C GLU A 90 4.90 -8.96 -4.95
N ALA A 91 4.34 -9.81 -5.81
CA ALA A 91 5.07 -10.73 -6.67
C ALA A 91 4.42 -10.77 -8.06
N MET A 92 5.21 -10.56 -9.11
CA MET A 92 4.74 -10.45 -10.49
C MET A 92 3.91 -11.66 -10.93
N ASP A 93 4.43 -12.87 -10.71
CA ASP A 93 3.77 -14.10 -11.13
C ASP A 93 2.42 -14.31 -10.42
N ILE A 94 2.33 -13.93 -9.13
CA ILE A 94 1.08 -14.03 -8.36
C ILE A 94 0.05 -13.05 -8.92
N LYS A 95 0.44 -11.80 -9.18
CA LYS A 95 -0.49 -10.78 -9.71
C LYS A 95 -0.98 -11.16 -11.12
N LYS A 96 -0.08 -11.59 -12.01
CA LYS A 96 -0.46 -12.08 -13.35
C LYS A 96 -1.42 -13.26 -13.28
N ALA A 97 -1.12 -14.27 -12.46
CA ALA A 97 -1.98 -15.44 -12.29
C ALA A 97 -3.35 -15.05 -11.72
N THR A 98 -3.38 -14.14 -10.75
CA THR A 98 -4.62 -13.64 -10.12
C THR A 98 -5.51 -12.93 -11.15
N PHE A 99 -4.97 -11.99 -11.92
CA PHE A 99 -5.77 -11.28 -12.94
C PHE A 99 -6.21 -12.19 -14.07
N LYS A 100 -5.37 -13.13 -14.47
CA LYS A 100 -5.75 -14.12 -15.49
C LYS A 100 -6.95 -14.96 -15.02
N ASP A 101 -6.90 -15.51 -13.82
CA ASP A 101 -7.99 -16.31 -13.25
C ASP A 101 -9.28 -15.49 -13.08
N LEU A 102 -9.17 -14.26 -12.58
CA LEU A 102 -10.29 -13.33 -12.45
C LEU A 102 -10.99 -13.08 -13.80
N GLN A 103 -10.22 -12.78 -14.86
CA GLN A 103 -10.75 -12.43 -16.16
C GLN A 103 -11.26 -13.62 -16.97
N GLU A 104 -10.65 -14.79 -16.83
CA GLU A 104 -11.02 -15.97 -17.59
C GLU A 104 -12.13 -16.79 -16.94
N ASN A 105 -12.13 -16.91 -15.61
CA ASN A 105 -12.93 -17.90 -14.91
C ASN A 105 -13.96 -17.30 -13.94
N ILE A 106 -13.72 -16.10 -13.36
CA ILE A 106 -14.48 -15.64 -12.21
C ILE A 106 -15.42 -14.49 -12.56
N VAL A 107 -14.87 -13.35 -13.01
CA VAL A 107 -15.65 -12.12 -13.22
C VAL A 107 -16.49 -12.24 -14.48
N LYS A 108 -17.79 -11.98 -14.35
CA LYS A 108 -18.78 -12.06 -15.47
C LYS A 108 -19.16 -10.69 -16.00
N ASN A 109 -18.87 -9.61 -15.26
CA ASN A 109 -19.16 -8.26 -15.70
C ASN A 109 -18.15 -7.83 -16.78
N GLU A 110 -18.62 -7.70 -18.01
CA GLU A 110 -17.83 -7.28 -19.17
C GLU A 110 -17.25 -5.85 -19.04
N ASN A 111 -17.88 -5.01 -18.20
CA ASN A 111 -17.47 -3.61 -17.98
C ASN A 111 -16.62 -3.44 -16.71
N CYS A 112 -16.19 -4.54 -16.08
CA CYS A 112 -15.36 -4.48 -14.89
C CYS A 112 -13.99 -3.86 -15.18
N ILE A 113 -13.60 -2.89 -14.37
CA ILE A 113 -12.23 -2.30 -14.37
C ILE A 113 -11.34 -3.15 -13.46
N TYR A 114 -10.12 -3.42 -13.90
CA TYR A 114 -9.14 -4.19 -13.14
C TYR A 114 -8.00 -3.29 -12.67
N ALA A 115 -7.94 -3.03 -11.36
CA ALA A 115 -6.92 -2.22 -10.73
C ALA A 115 -5.98 -3.04 -9.85
N THR A 116 -4.70 -2.65 -9.78
CA THR A 116 -3.70 -3.22 -8.85
C THR A 116 -3.21 -2.18 -7.87
N ASN A 117 -3.06 -2.58 -6.60
CA ASN A 117 -2.45 -1.73 -5.56
C ASN A 117 -0.94 -1.96 -5.46
N THR A 118 -0.28 -2.46 -6.49
CA THR A 118 1.18 -2.61 -6.47
C THR A 118 1.88 -1.30 -6.10
N SER A 119 2.98 -1.41 -5.36
CA SER A 119 3.78 -0.26 -4.94
C SER A 119 4.99 -0.02 -5.84
N SER A 120 5.39 -1.02 -6.64
CA SER A 120 6.66 -0.99 -7.34
C SER A 120 6.73 -1.80 -8.64
N LEU A 121 5.78 -2.74 -8.84
CA LEU A 121 5.79 -3.59 -10.03
C LEU A 121 5.18 -2.89 -11.24
N SER A 122 5.63 -3.25 -12.43
CA SER A 122 5.11 -2.71 -13.70
C SER A 122 3.65 -3.10 -13.92
N VAL A 123 2.77 -2.10 -13.99
CA VAL A 123 1.35 -2.26 -14.32
C VAL A 123 1.19 -2.79 -15.74
N THR A 124 2.04 -2.31 -16.66
CA THR A 124 2.11 -2.80 -18.06
C THR A 124 2.41 -4.29 -18.10
N GLU A 125 3.42 -4.74 -17.33
CA GLU A 125 3.80 -6.13 -17.30
C GLU A 125 2.74 -7.01 -16.64
N ILE A 126 2.09 -6.54 -15.56
CA ILE A 126 0.97 -7.25 -14.91
C ILE A 126 -0.16 -7.46 -15.91
N GLY A 127 -0.49 -6.45 -16.73
CA GLY A 127 -1.56 -6.50 -17.73
C GLY A 127 -1.18 -7.22 -19.03
N ALA A 128 0.09 -7.60 -19.23
CA ALA A 128 0.53 -8.19 -20.47
C ALA A 128 -0.13 -9.55 -20.76
N GLY A 129 -0.76 -9.68 -21.93
CA GLY A 129 -1.42 -10.90 -22.39
C GLY A 129 -2.80 -11.14 -21.76
N LEU A 130 -3.33 -10.23 -20.95
CA LEU A 130 -4.69 -10.30 -20.42
C LEU A 130 -5.74 -9.80 -21.42
N LYS A 131 -6.99 -10.26 -21.28
CA LYS A 131 -8.12 -9.83 -22.13
C LYS A 131 -8.50 -8.37 -21.91
N LYS A 132 -8.44 -7.91 -20.66
CA LYS A 132 -8.74 -6.54 -20.24
C LYS A 132 -7.49 -5.87 -19.68
N PRO A 133 -7.30 -4.57 -19.92
CA PRO A 133 -6.18 -3.84 -19.37
C PRO A 133 -6.21 -3.81 -17.84
N VAL A 134 -5.05 -3.52 -17.25
CA VAL A 134 -4.92 -3.27 -15.81
C VAL A 134 -4.49 -1.82 -15.61
N ILE A 135 -5.02 -1.19 -14.57
CA ILE A 135 -4.65 0.16 -14.12
C ILE A 135 -4.05 0.09 -12.72
N GLY A 136 -3.08 0.94 -12.41
CA GLY A 136 -2.61 1.08 -11.03
C GLY A 136 -3.56 1.96 -10.22
N MET A 137 -3.94 1.49 -9.03
CA MET A 137 -4.68 2.27 -8.01
C MET A 137 -3.95 2.12 -6.68
N HIS A 138 -2.85 2.87 -6.54
CA HIS A 138 -1.92 2.75 -5.43
C HIS A 138 -2.38 3.57 -4.23
N PHE A 139 -2.83 2.87 -3.19
CA PHE A 139 -3.19 3.42 -1.89
C PHE A 139 -1.99 3.48 -0.95
N PHE A 140 -2.03 4.41 0.00
CA PHE A 140 -1.02 4.56 1.04
C PHE A 140 -1.52 4.06 2.39
N ASN A 141 -0.65 3.43 3.16
CA ASN A 141 -0.98 2.88 4.47
C ASN A 141 -0.99 3.98 5.56
N PRO A 142 -2.05 4.08 6.38
CA PRO A 142 -3.31 3.34 6.39
C PRO A 142 -4.31 3.86 5.34
N ALA A 143 -4.83 2.99 4.48
CA ALA A 143 -5.69 3.38 3.37
C ALA A 143 -6.94 4.20 3.78
N PRO A 144 -7.62 3.94 4.91
CA PRO A 144 -8.74 4.80 5.34
C PRO A 144 -8.34 6.23 5.72
N VAL A 145 -7.07 6.47 6.04
CA VAL A 145 -6.57 7.76 6.58
C VAL A 145 -5.88 8.59 5.50
N MET A 146 -4.99 7.96 4.74
CA MET A 146 -4.19 8.65 3.73
C MET A 146 -5.05 9.19 2.60
N LYS A 147 -4.80 10.44 2.21
CA LYS A 147 -5.64 11.16 1.24
C LYS A 147 -5.30 10.88 -0.21
N LEU A 148 -4.06 10.46 -0.49
CA LEU A 148 -3.55 10.26 -1.84
C LEU A 148 -3.94 8.90 -2.39
N ILE A 149 -4.31 8.86 -3.67
CA ILE A 149 -4.26 7.68 -4.54
C ILE A 149 -3.44 8.05 -5.77
N GLU A 150 -2.36 7.35 -6.03
CA GLU A 150 -1.71 7.41 -7.33
C GLU A 150 -2.49 6.53 -8.30
N VAL A 151 -2.88 7.10 -9.45
CA VAL A 151 -3.57 6.41 -10.54
C VAL A 151 -2.55 6.20 -11.65
N ILE A 152 -2.05 4.99 -11.78
CA ILE A 152 -0.92 4.68 -12.66
C ILE A 152 -1.42 4.15 -14.00
N LYS A 153 -1.09 4.90 -15.05
CA LYS A 153 -1.37 4.55 -16.43
C LYS A 153 -0.23 3.70 -16.99
N GLY A 154 -0.46 2.40 -17.18
CA GLY A 154 0.43 1.52 -17.94
C GLY A 154 0.28 1.72 -19.46
N ALA A 155 1.13 1.07 -20.23
CA ALA A 155 1.16 1.23 -21.69
C ALA A 155 -0.16 0.87 -22.40
N ASN A 156 -0.92 -0.07 -21.84
CA ASN A 156 -2.19 -0.54 -22.41
C ASN A 156 -3.42 -0.05 -21.62
N THR A 157 -3.26 0.85 -20.66
CA THR A 157 -4.37 1.38 -19.85
C THR A 157 -5.11 2.45 -20.66
N PRO A 158 -6.43 2.29 -20.94
CA PRO A 158 -7.22 3.27 -21.66
C PRO A 158 -7.42 4.56 -20.85
N ASP A 159 -7.57 5.69 -21.53
CA ASP A 159 -7.84 6.99 -20.88
C ASP A 159 -9.19 7.00 -20.15
N GLU A 160 -10.18 6.27 -20.66
CA GLU A 160 -11.46 6.09 -19.98
C GLU A 160 -11.35 5.39 -18.63
N ASP A 161 -10.49 4.38 -18.48
CA ASP A 161 -10.24 3.72 -17.20
C ASP A 161 -9.53 4.66 -16.23
N VAL A 162 -8.58 5.47 -16.72
CA VAL A 162 -7.91 6.50 -15.92
C VAL A 162 -8.93 7.50 -15.38
N ALA A 163 -9.81 8.02 -16.24
CA ALA A 163 -10.85 8.97 -15.85
C ALA A 163 -11.82 8.33 -14.82
N ALA A 164 -12.29 7.10 -15.07
CA ALA A 164 -13.19 6.40 -14.16
C ALA A 164 -12.57 6.15 -12.79
N VAL A 165 -11.31 5.70 -12.72
CA VAL A 165 -10.62 5.44 -11.45
C VAL A 165 -10.34 6.75 -10.69
N LYS A 166 -10.03 7.85 -11.38
CA LYS A 166 -9.90 9.19 -10.77
C LYS A 166 -11.24 9.64 -10.14
N ASP A 167 -12.35 9.47 -10.85
CA ASP A 167 -13.68 9.80 -10.33
C ASP A 167 -14.05 8.94 -9.12
N ILE A 168 -13.74 7.64 -9.15
CA ILE A 168 -13.92 6.75 -8.00
C ILE A 168 -13.08 7.24 -6.82
N ALA A 169 -11.80 7.59 -7.03
CA ALA A 169 -10.94 8.09 -5.96
C ALA A 169 -11.52 9.37 -5.31
N VAL A 170 -12.08 10.29 -6.09
CA VAL A 170 -12.75 11.50 -5.57
C VAL A 170 -13.98 11.13 -4.73
N LYS A 171 -14.81 10.19 -5.19
CA LYS A 171 -15.98 9.69 -4.44
C LYS A 171 -15.59 9.02 -3.11
N LEU A 172 -14.40 8.41 -3.05
CA LEU A 172 -13.82 7.87 -1.81
C LEU A 172 -13.29 8.97 -0.85
N GLY A 173 -13.41 10.25 -1.21
CA GLY A 173 -12.85 11.37 -0.45
C GLY A 173 -11.32 11.44 -0.51
N LYS A 174 -10.73 10.90 -1.57
CA LYS A 174 -9.29 10.90 -1.84
C LYS A 174 -8.94 11.93 -2.91
N THR A 175 -7.66 12.25 -3.00
CA THR A 175 -7.10 13.08 -4.06
C THR A 175 -6.35 12.17 -5.03
N PRO A 176 -6.86 11.96 -6.25
CA PRO A 176 -6.15 11.18 -7.27
C PRO A 176 -5.02 12.01 -7.88
N VAL A 177 -3.87 11.40 -8.06
CA VAL A 177 -2.77 11.94 -8.87
C VAL A 177 -2.50 10.95 -10.00
N GLU A 178 -2.66 11.41 -11.23
CA GLU A 178 -2.34 10.62 -12.41
C GLU A 178 -0.84 10.51 -12.59
N VAL A 179 -0.37 9.29 -12.84
CA VAL A 179 1.04 8.96 -12.96
C VAL A 179 1.24 8.11 -14.20
N ASN A 180 2.11 8.53 -15.11
CA ASN A 180 2.64 7.63 -16.12
C ASN A 180 3.53 6.60 -15.45
N GLU A 181 3.36 5.33 -15.82
CA GLU A 181 4.12 4.24 -15.24
C GLU A 181 5.64 4.49 -15.26
N ALA A 182 6.24 4.40 -14.10
CA ALA A 182 7.69 4.46 -13.91
C ALA A 182 8.07 3.73 -12.61
N PRO A 183 9.28 3.20 -12.48
CA PRO A 183 9.72 2.51 -11.26
C PRO A 183 9.60 3.41 -10.02
N GLY A 184 8.81 2.96 -9.03
CA GLY A 184 8.54 3.69 -7.79
C GLY A 184 7.49 4.80 -7.90
N PHE A 185 6.85 4.98 -9.06
CA PHE A 185 5.82 6.00 -9.31
C PHE A 185 6.31 7.41 -8.93
N VAL A 186 5.52 8.22 -8.25
CA VAL A 186 5.97 9.54 -7.79
C VAL A 186 6.49 9.48 -6.36
N VAL A 187 5.67 8.99 -5.43
CA VAL A 187 6.02 9.06 -4.00
C VAL A 187 7.22 8.21 -3.67
N ASN A 188 7.22 6.93 -4.04
CA ASN A 188 8.34 6.04 -3.73
C ASN A 188 9.62 6.42 -4.47
N ARG A 189 9.51 6.97 -5.68
CA ARG A 189 10.65 7.46 -6.47
C ARG A 189 11.40 8.60 -5.80
N ILE A 190 10.72 9.39 -4.95
CA ILE A 190 11.31 10.50 -4.19
C ILE A 190 11.63 10.06 -2.76
N LEU A 191 10.65 9.45 -2.08
CA LEU A 191 10.72 9.18 -0.65
C LEU A 191 11.74 8.10 -0.29
N ILE A 192 11.79 7.02 -1.07
CA ILE A 192 12.68 5.88 -0.74
C ILE A 192 14.16 6.24 -0.93
N PRO A 193 14.57 6.91 -2.02
CA PRO A 193 15.92 7.47 -2.12
C PRO A 193 16.26 8.49 -1.03
N LEU A 194 15.30 9.31 -0.57
CA LEU A 194 15.51 10.24 0.54
C LEU A 194 15.83 9.50 1.85
N ILE A 195 15.09 8.41 2.13
CA ILE A 195 15.39 7.54 3.29
C ILE A 195 16.80 6.93 3.14
N ASN A 196 17.10 6.40 1.96
CA ASN A 196 18.40 5.79 1.65
C ASN A 196 19.55 6.81 1.80
N GLU A 197 19.34 8.07 1.41
CA GLU A 197 20.32 9.15 1.61
C GLU A 197 20.52 9.45 3.09
N GLY A 198 19.46 9.51 3.88
CA GLY A 198 19.56 9.62 5.34
C GLY A 198 20.41 8.51 5.97
N ILE A 199 20.32 7.29 5.42
CA ILE A 199 21.15 6.15 5.87
C ILE A 199 22.60 6.33 5.44
N PHE A 200 22.90 6.91 4.27
CA PHE A 200 24.25 7.25 3.87
C PHE A 200 24.86 8.33 4.79
N VAL A 201 24.11 9.39 5.10
CA VAL A 201 24.55 10.44 6.06
C VAL A 201 24.94 9.84 7.41
N TYR A 202 24.16 8.87 7.91
CA TYR A 202 24.49 8.11 9.12
C TYR A 202 25.75 7.24 8.93
N GLN A 203 25.84 6.49 7.84
CA GLN A 203 26.99 5.60 7.56
C GLN A 203 28.31 6.36 7.44
N GLU A 204 28.26 7.57 6.89
CA GLU A 204 29.43 8.45 6.71
C GLU A 204 29.82 9.20 8.00
N GLY A 205 29.02 9.06 9.06
CA GLY A 205 29.30 9.69 10.35
C GLY A 205 29.13 11.21 10.36
N ILE A 206 28.31 11.74 9.42
CA ILE A 206 28.02 13.18 9.33
C ILE A 206 27.22 13.63 10.56
N SER A 207 26.27 12.80 11.01
CA SER A 207 25.53 13.02 12.26
C SER A 207 25.03 11.69 12.84
N ASP A 208 24.60 11.71 14.11
CA ASP A 208 23.93 10.58 14.76
C ASP A 208 22.46 10.46 14.27
N ILE A 209 21.81 9.36 14.63
CA ILE A 209 20.44 9.04 14.19
C ILE A 209 19.46 10.15 14.57
N GLU A 210 19.51 10.64 15.81
CA GLU A 210 18.61 11.66 16.29
C GLU A 210 18.87 13.02 15.62
N GLY A 211 20.14 13.35 15.38
CA GLY A 211 20.54 14.57 14.70
C GLY A 211 20.04 14.63 13.26
N ILE A 212 20.16 13.53 12.50
CA ILE A 212 19.65 13.43 11.12
C ILE A 212 18.14 13.66 11.09
N ASP A 213 17.40 12.93 11.92
CA ASP A 213 15.95 13.04 11.96
C ASP A 213 15.48 14.41 12.43
N THR A 214 16.17 15.00 13.41
CA THR A 214 15.87 16.34 13.90
C THR A 214 16.14 17.40 12.85
N ALA A 215 17.28 17.30 12.15
CA ALA A 215 17.60 18.24 11.07
C ALA A 215 16.52 18.26 9.97
N MET A 216 16.05 17.09 9.55
CA MET A 216 15.00 17.02 8.52
C MET A 216 13.64 17.47 9.03
N LYS A 217 13.29 17.21 10.29
CA LYS A 217 12.05 17.71 10.89
C LYS A 217 12.04 19.22 11.04
N LEU A 218 13.12 19.81 11.51
CA LEU A 218 13.16 21.25 11.83
C LEU A 218 13.68 22.09 10.67
N GLY A 219 14.62 21.59 9.88
CA GLY A 219 15.20 22.31 8.76
C GLY A 219 14.39 22.22 7.47
N ALA A 220 13.71 21.08 7.22
CA ALA A 220 12.92 20.84 6.03
C ALA A 220 11.40 20.71 6.31
N ASN A 221 10.96 20.90 7.57
CA ASN A 221 9.57 20.77 8.01
C ASN A 221 8.94 19.40 7.70
N HIS A 222 9.73 18.33 7.73
CA HIS A 222 9.20 16.98 7.56
C HIS A 222 8.45 16.55 8.83
N PRO A 223 7.30 15.88 8.71
CA PRO A 223 6.55 15.40 9.88
C PRO A 223 7.31 14.32 10.65
N MET A 224 8.22 13.61 9.97
CA MET A 224 9.05 12.54 10.49
C MET A 224 10.41 12.57 9.81
N GLY A 225 11.50 12.31 10.55
CA GLY A 225 12.82 12.23 9.95
C GLY A 225 13.00 10.97 9.10
N PRO A 226 14.00 10.92 8.20
CA PRO A 226 14.14 9.85 7.22
C PRO A 226 14.43 8.48 7.85
N LEU A 227 15.17 8.42 8.95
CA LEU A 227 15.52 7.16 9.61
C LEU A 227 14.34 6.59 10.38
N GLU A 228 13.62 7.43 11.12
CA GLU A 228 12.35 7.06 11.75
C GLU A 228 11.30 6.62 10.72
N LEU A 229 11.19 7.34 9.60
CA LEU A 229 10.27 7.00 8.54
C LEU A 229 10.64 5.66 7.88
N GLY A 230 11.93 5.40 7.68
CA GLY A 230 12.43 4.11 7.21
C GLY A 230 12.01 2.95 8.11
N ASP A 231 12.13 3.13 9.43
CA ASP A 231 11.67 2.16 10.42
C ASP A 231 10.15 1.96 10.40
N TYR A 232 9.40 3.03 10.14
CA TYR A 232 7.94 2.99 10.07
C TYR A 232 7.43 2.29 8.81
N VAL A 233 8.06 2.54 7.66
CA VAL A 233 7.80 1.85 6.38
C VAL A 233 8.19 0.37 6.48
N GLY A 234 9.29 0.10 7.13
CA GLY A 234 9.96 -1.19 7.20
C GLY A 234 11.18 -1.22 6.28
N LEU A 235 12.37 -1.44 6.88
CA LEU A 235 13.65 -1.37 6.17
C LEU A 235 13.77 -2.42 5.06
N ASP A 236 13.13 -3.57 5.18
CA ASP A 236 13.02 -4.57 4.12
C ASP A 236 12.19 -4.08 2.93
N ILE A 237 11.12 -3.33 3.18
CA ILE A 237 10.29 -2.70 2.13
C ILE A 237 11.10 -1.59 1.44
N VAL A 238 11.79 -0.74 2.22
CA VAL A 238 12.69 0.29 1.67
C VAL A 238 13.74 -0.34 0.76
N LEU A 239 14.38 -1.43 1.22
CA LEU A 239 15.38 -2.14 0.44
C LEU A 239 14.80 -2.74 -0.84
N ALA A 240 13.65 -3.40 -0.76
CA ALA A 240 12.98 -4.01 -1.90
C ALA A 240 12.65 -2.97 -2.99
N ILE A 241 12.11 -1.80 -2.60
CA ILE A 241 11.78 -0.73 -3.54
C ILE A 241 13.05 -0.12 -4.15
N MET A 242 14.13 0.09 -3.36
CA MET A 242 15.42 0.54 -3.90
C MET A 242 15.95 -0.42 -4.94
N ASP A 243 15.88 -1.74 -4.67
CA ASP A 243 16.36 -2.76 -5.59
C ASP A 243 15.51 -2.81 -6.87
N VAL A 244 14.18 -2.64 -6.79
CA VAL A 244 13.32 -2.51 -7.98
C VAL A 244 13.72 -1.30 -8.82
N ILE A 245 13.80 -0.11 -8.21
CA ILE A 245 14.15 1.12 -8.94
C ILE A 245 15.55 1.00 -9.58
N TYR A 246 16.52 0.44 -8.86
CA TYR A 246 17.87 0.23 -9.37
C TYR A 246 17.89 -0.78 -10.52
N ASN A 247 17.18 -1.90 -10.38
CA ASN A 247 17.16 -2.94 -11.41
C ASN A 247 16.52 -2.48 -12.71
N GLU A 248 15.48 -1.69 -12.63
CA GLU A 248 14.79 -1.12 -13.79
C GLU A 248 15.61 -0.01 -14.48
N THR A 249 16.23 0.87 -13.69
CA THR A 249 16.92 2.05 -14.24
C THR A 249 18.39 1.82 -14.51
N LYS A 250 19.04 0.89 -13.80
CA LYS A 250 20.49 0.68 -13.73
C LYS A 250 21.28 1.93 -13.33
N ASP A 251 20.60 2.96 -12.83
CA ASP A 251 21.25 4.20 -12.40
C ASP A 251 21.81 4.02 -10.97
N PRO A 252 23.15 4.16 -10.80
CA PRO A 252 23.81 3.94 -9.50
C PRO A 252 23.32 4.85 -8.36
N LYS A 253 22.64 5.97 -8.65
CA LYS A 253 22.04 6.83 -7.62
C LYS A 253 20.95 6.10 -6.81
N TYR A 254 20.37 5.02 -7.33
CA TYR A 254 19.38 4.19 -6.65
C TYR A 254 19.99 2.96 -5.97
N ARG A 255 21.30 2.88 -5.87
CA ARG A 255 21.98 1.81 -5.11
C ARG A 255 21.64 1.90 -3.63
N ALA A 256 21.11 0.82 -3.09
CA ALA A 256 20.81 0.74 -1.66
C ALA A 256 22.10 0.83 -0.82
N CYS A 257 22.06 1.64 0.25
CA CYS A 257 23.13 1.78 1.23
C CYS A 257 23.50 0.42 1.84
N THR A 258 24.79 0.18 2.06
CA THR A 258 25.25 -1.09 2.64
C THR A 258 24.77 -1.29 4.07
N THR A 259 24.59 -0.20 4.84
CA THR A 259 24.00 -0.24 6.18
C THR A 259 22.54 -0.70 6.14
N LEU A 260 21.72 -0.24 5.17
CA LEU A 260 20.37 -0.72 4.98
C LEU A 260 20.36 -2.25 4.76
N ARG A 261 21.21 -2.75 3.86
CA ARG A 261 21.32 -4.20 3.60
C ARG A 261 21.74 -4.99 4.85
N LYS A 262 22.68 -4.44 5.64
CA LYS A 262 23.11 -5.05 6.91
C LYS A 262 21.98 -5.14 7.91
N MET A 263 21.21 -4.08 8.09
CA MET A 263 20.07 -4.05 9.02
C MET A 263 19.00 -5.05 8.64
N VAL A 264 18.64 -5.12 7.35
CA VAL A 264 17.65 -6.10 6.86
C VAL A 264 18.13 -7.53 7.09
N ARG A 265 19.40 -7.86 6.78
CA ARG A 265 19.98 -9.19 7.04
C ARG A 265 20.02 -9.54 8.54
N ALA A 266 20.15 -8.54 9.40
CA ALA A 266 20.12 -8.74 10.85
C ALA A 266 18.71 -8.85 11.45
N GLY A 267 17.66 -8.75 10.62
CA GLY A 267 16.27 -8.76 11.08
C GLY A 267 15.85 -7.47 11.79
N HIS A 268 16.63 -6.41 11.70
CA HIS A 268 16.31 -5.08 12.22
C HIS A 268 15.43 -4.36 11.19
N LEU A 269 14.13 -4.64 11.19
CA LEU A 269 13.23 -4.18 10.13
C LEU A 269 12.40 -2.94 10.51
N GLY A 270 12.70 -2.31 11.66
CA GLY A 270 11.98 -1.16 12.16
C GLY A 270 10.85 -1.50 13.13
N CYS A 271 9.79 -0.71 13.14
CA CYS A 271 8.68 -0.82 14.10
C CYS A 271 8.08 -2.23 14.19
N LYS A 272 7.95 -2.93 13.08
CA LYS A 272 7.33 -4.27 13.03
C LYS A 272 8.12 -5.36 13.77
N THR A 273 9.42 -5.16 13.95
CA THR A 273 10.30 -6.07 14.71
C THR A 273 10.75 -5.47 16.05
N GLY A 274 10.24 -4.28 16.41
CA GLY A 274 10.64 -3.54 17.61
C GLY A 274 12.04 -2.93 17.53
N LYS A 275 12.76 -3.11 16.41
CA LYS A 275 14.12 -2.62 16.23
C LYS A 275 14.43 -2.29 14.78
N GLY A 276 14.95 -1.10 14.56
CA GLY A 276 15.50 -0.58 13.32
C GLY A 276 16.64 0.38 13.63
N PHE A 277 16.58 1.62 13.15
CA PHE A 277 17.43 2.73 13.62
C PHE A 277 17.08 3.15 15.04
N TYR A 278 15.87 2.83 15.48
CA TYR A 278 15.40 2.99 16.84
C TYR A 278 15.01 1.64 17.43
N ILE A 279 15.09 1.57 18.77
CA ILE A 279 14.45 0.53 19.57
C ILE A 279 13.08 1.06 19.97
N TYR A 280 12.03 0.33 19.70
CA TYR A 280 10.62 0.69 19.97
C TYR A 280 10.12 -0.06 21.21
N ASN A 281 9.81 0.68 22.27
CA ASN A 281 9.36 0.12 23.53
C ASN A 281 7.83 -0.07 23.55
N ALA A 282 7.34 -0.91 24.46
CA ALA A 282 5.91 -1.19 24.61
C ALA A 282 5.08 0.05 25.01
N ASP A 283 5.68 1.01 25.70
CA ASP A 283 5.10 2.31 26.08
C ASP A 283 5.09 3.33 24.93
N ARG A 284 5.49 2.93 23.72
CA ARG A 284 5.62 3.76 22.52
C ARG A 284 6.77 4.78 22.54
N THR A 285 7.65 4.73 23.52
CA THR A 285 8.92 5.46 23.47
C THR A 285 9.88 4.81 22.49
N LYS A 286 10.82 5.58 21.96
CA LYS A 286 11.85 5.07 21.06
C LYS A 286 13.22 5.62 21.50
N THR A 287 14.26 4.82 21.31
CA THR A 287 15.66 5.18 21.59
C THR A 287 16.51 4.86 20.39
N PRO A 288 17.37 5.80 19.91
CA PRO A 288 18.31 5.51 18.83
C PRO A 288 19.28 4.38 19.21
N ILE A 289 19.62 3.50 18.25
CA ILE A 289 20.50 2.36 18.52
C ILE A 289 21.96 2.75 18.74
N ASP A 290 22.37 3.95 18.36
CA ASP A 290 23.73 4.50 18.55
C ASP A 290 23.92 5.22 19.88
N LYS A 291 22.88 5.41 20.68
CA LYS A 291 23.00 5.86 22.08
C LYS A 291 23.11 4.66 23.01
N LYS A 292 24.20 4.60 23.76
CA LYS A 292 24.42 3.61 24.82
C LYS A 292 23.79 4.06 26.12
#